data_5966b4716b53435bb507aab9416ab48a
#
_entry.id   5966b4716b53435bb507aab9416ab48a
#
_cell.length_a   1.000
_cell.length_b   1.000
_cell.length_c   1.000
_cell.angle_alpha   90.00
_cell.angle_beta   90.00
_cell.angle_gamma   90.00
#
_symmetry.space_group_name_H-M   'P 1'
#
loop_
_entity.id
_entity.type
_entity.pdbx_description
1 polymer ?
#
loop_
_entity_poly.entity_id
_entity_poly.type
_entity_poly.pdbx_seq_one_letter_code
_entity_poly.pdbx_strand_id
1 'polypeptide(L)'
;RKIYLLRHPIFFKANNYLFNKKKILLHLLSVQNYFEKLTDLGYEVQIVEENNYEQFKLNILSKVLKIHVCEINDHEITKELNSLKTSIQIYKSPMFYESESDNSLYFGTKKKYLLTNYYKQLRKKHSILMNGESPLGNKWTYDLDNRKNIPKVLAIPANINLEYKTSQLSKFTDYVNKNYKSNPG
;
A
#
# COMPACT_ATOMS: atom_id res chain seq x y z
N ARG A 1 10.73 -18.57 -11.03
CA ARG A 1 10.98 -17.62 -9.93
C ARG A 1 9.85 -17.76 -8.93
N LYS A 2 10.19 -17.86 -7.65
CA LYS A 2 9.23 -17.97 -6.57
C LYS A 2 8.88 -16.58 -6.02
N ILE A 3 7.61 -16.33 -5.77
CA ILE A 3 7.11 -15.08 -5.20
C ILE A 3 6.83 -15.32 -3.70
N TYR A 4 7.31 -14.42 -2.87
CA TYR A 4 7.04 -14.44 -1.44
C TYR A 4 6.19 -13.23 -1.06
N LEU A 5 5.04 -13.46 -0.45
CA LEU A 5 4.18 -12.43 0.12
C LEU A 5 4.42 -12.39 1.63
N LEU A 6 4.97 -11.30 2.13
CA LEU A 6 5.39 -11.18 3.51
C LEU A 6 4.27 -10.56 4.37
N ARG A 7 3.85 -11.28 5.40
CA ARG A 7 3.13 -10.71 6.53
C ARG A 7 4.17 -10.13 7.49
N HIS A 8 4.75 -9.00 7.08
CA HIS A 8 5.86 -8.40 7.83
C HIS A 8 5.42 -7.99 9.23
N PRO A 9 6.21 -8.28 10.29
CA PRO A 9 5.83 -8.04 11.69
C PRO A 9 5.40 -6.60 12.00
N ILE A 10 5.95 -5.60 11.29
CA ILE A 10 5.62 -4.18 11.47
C ILE A 10 4.13 -3.86 11.26
N PHE A 11 3.40 -4.68 10.49
CA PHE A 11 1.97 -4.50 10.23
C PHE A 11 1.09 -5.12 11.32
N PHE A 12 1.69 -5.87 12.25
CA PHE A 12 0.99 -6.55 13.35
C PHE A 12 1.34 -5.93 14.68
N LYS A 13 2.60 -5.52 14.87
CA LYS A 13 3.09 -4.89 16.10
C LYS A 13 4.24 -3.94 15.76
N ALA A 14 4.09 -2.66 16.05
CA ALA A 14 5.14 -1.67 15.86
C ALA A 14 5.35 -0.87 17.15
N ASN A 15 6.58 -0.82 17.65
CA ASN A 15 7.04 0.10 18.70
C ASN A 15 6.07 0.23 19.91
N ASN A 16 5.56 -0.87 20.43
CA ASN A 16 4.56 -0.93 21.52
C ASN A 16 3.15 -0.43 21.17
N TYR A 17 2.86 -0.09 19.93
CA TYR A 17 1.50 0.24 19.51
C TYR A 17 0.73 -1.05 19.20
N LEU A 18 -0.45 -1.16 19.79
CA LEU A 18 -1.40 -2.22 19.47
C LEU A 18 -2.31 -1.74 18.33
N PHE A 19 -2.18 -2.37 17.18
CA PHE A 19 -3.02 -2.04 16.04
C PHE A 19 -4.48 -2.46 16.29
N ASN A 20 -5.43 -1.69 15.74
CA ASN A 20 -6.81 -2.09 15.74
C ASN A 20 -6.99 -3.44 15.01
N LYS A 21 -7.82 -4.33 15.57
CA LYS A 21 -8.09 -5.67 15.02
C LYS A 21 -8.58 -5.62 13.57
N LYS A 22 -9.39 -4.63 13.20
CA LYS A 22 -9.88 -4.45 11.82
C LYS A 22 -8.74 -4.16 10.85
N LYS A 23 -7.70 -3.40 11.28
CA LYS A 23 -6.51 -3.14 10.45
C LYS A 23 -5.71 -4.43 10.22
N ILE A 24 -5.50 -5.22 11.26
CA ILE A 24 -4.83 -6.53 11.15
C ILE A 24 -5.62 -7.46 10.23
N LEU A 25 -6.93 -7.55 10.44
CA LEU A 25 -7.83 -8.34 9.61
C LEU A 25 -7.77 -7.93 8.13
N LEU A 26 -7.83 -6.63 7.85
CA LEU A 26 -7.71 -6.10 6.48
C LEU A 26 -6.38 -6.51 5.84
N HIS A 27 -5.27 -6.41 6.59
CA HIS A 27 -3.96 -6.80 6.08
C HIS A 27 -3.90 -8.31 5.75
N LEU A 28 -4.39 -9.17 6.66
CA LEU A 28 -4.45 -10.62 6.44
C LEU A 28 -5.27 -10.99 5.20
N LEU A 29 -6.45 -10.39 5.05
CA LEU A 29 -7.33 -10.62 3.90
C LEU A 29 -6.72 -10.11 2.59
N SER A 30 -6.08 -8.95 2.61
CA SER A 30 -5.43 -8.36 1.43
C SER A 30 -4.31 -9.26 0.92
N VAL A 31 -3.44 -9.76 1.81
CA VAL A 31 -2.36 -10.68 1.44
C VAL A 31 -2.93 -11.99 0.92
N GLN A 32 -3.98 -12.52 1.55
CA GLN A 32 -4.62 -13.76 1.12
C GLN A 32 -5.26 -13.64 -0.27
N ASN A 33 -6.01 -12.57 -0.50
CA ASN A 33 -6.64 -12.32 -1.81
C ASN A 33 -5.58 -12.15 -2.91
N TYR A 34 -4.48 -11.49 -2.60
CA TYR A 34 -3.39 -11.34 -3.57
C TYR A 34 -2.66 -12.66 -3.84
N PHE A 35 -2.46 -13.48 -2.82
CA PHE A 35 -1.94 -14.84 -2.95
C PHE A 35 -2.80 -15.68 -3.92
N GLU A 36 -4.12 -15.70 -3.73
CA GLU A 36 -5.05 -16.44 -4.59
C GLU A 36 -4.96 -15.94 -6.03
N LYS A 37 -5.04 -14.62 -6.22
CA LYS A 37 -4.93 -14.01 -7.54
C LYS A 37 -3.64 -14.41 -8.28
N LEU A 38 -2.49 -14.39 -7.61
CA LEU A 38 -1.22 -14.76 -8.22
C LEU A 38 -1.15 -16.27 -8.51
N THR A 39 -1.71 -17.09 -7.63
CA THR A 39 -1.80 -18.55 -7.83
C THR A 39 -2.68 -18.89 -9.02
N ASP A 40 -3.83 -18.24 -9.16
CA ASP A 40 -4.73 -18.40 -10.31
C ASP A 40 -4.08 -17.99 -11.64
N LEU A 41 -3.14 -17.04 -11.59
CA LEU A 41 -2.31 -16.64 -12.73
C LEU A 41 -1.14 -17.61 -13.01
N GLY A 42 -1.01 -18.70 -12.26
CA GLY A 42 0.01 -19.74 -12.47
C GLY A 42 1.36 -19.44 -11.84
N TYR A 43 1.48 -18.46 -10.97
CA TYR A 43 2.75 -18.19 -10.26
C TYR A 43 2.96 -19.13 -9.08
N GLU A 44 4.21 -19.52 -8.84
CA GLU A 44 4.62 -20.18 -7.60
C GLU A 44 4.73 -19.14 -6.49
N VAL A 45 3.76 -19.14 -5.55
CA VAL A 45 3.64 -18.13 -4.50
C VAL A 45 3.68 -18.79 -3.13
N GLN A 46 4.31 -18.14 -2.17
CA GLN A 46 4.32 -18.54 -0.77
C GLN A 46 4.05 -17.34 0.14
N ILE A 47 3.13 -17.50 1.10
CA ILE A 47 2.96 -16.54 2.19
C ILE A 47 3.99 -16.86 3.29
N VAL A 48 4.67 -15.83 3.77
CA VAL A 48 5.54 -15.89 4.94
C VAL A 48 4.79 -15.21 6.10
N GLU A 49 4.44 -16.03 7.10
CA GLU A 49 3.75 -15.54 8.30
C GLU A 49 4.68 -14.68 9.17
N GLU A 50 4.10 -13.74 9.93
CA GLU A 50 4.85 -12.81 10.77
C GLU A 50 5.81 -13.53 11.75
N ASN A 51 5.37 -14.63 12.33
CA ASN A 51 6.17 -15.40 13.29
C ASN A 51 7.37 -16.11 12.65
N ASN A 52 7.33 -16.34 11.35
CA ASN A 52 8.37 -17.00 10.57
C ASN A 52 9.29 -16.01 9.83
N TYR A 53 9.03 -14.72 9.96
CA TYR A 53 9.73 -13.71 9.17
C TYR A 53 11.24 -13.67 9.43
N GLU A 54 11.66 -13.69 10.70
CA GLU A 54 13.09 -13.68 11.07
C GLU A 54 13.82 -14.92 10.53
N GLN A 55 13.21 -16.09 10.65
CA GLN A 55 13.77 -17.32 10.09
C GLN A 55 13.83 -17.26 8.55
N PHE A 56 12.82 -16.73 7.92
CA PHE A 56 12.80 -16.51 6.47
C PHE A 56 13.92 -15.57 6.04
N LYS A 57 14.11 -14.45 6.74
CA LYS A 57 15.20 -13.51 6.50
C LYS A 57 16.57 -14.18 6.57
N LEU A 58 16.83 -14.94 7.62
CA LEU A 58 18.11 -15.64 7.83
C LEU A 58 18.34 -16.78 6.83
N ASN A 59 17.31 -17.53 6.48
CA ASN A 59 17.46 -18.73 5.68
C ASN A 59 17.27 -18.54 4.18
N ILE A 60 16.53 -17.52 3.78
CA ILE A 60 16.20 -17.24 2.37
C ILE A 60 16.80 -15.91 1.91
N LEU A 61 16.37 -14.78 2.50
CA LEU A 61 16.78 -13.47 1.99
C LEU A 61 18.29 -13.24 2.04
N SER A 62 18.97 -13.75 3.07
CA SER A 62 20.44 -13.60 3.20
C SER A 62 21.25 -14.54 2.29
N LYS A 63 20.62 -15.56 1.69
CA LYS A 63 21.30 -16.61 0.91
C LYS A 63 21.01 -16.58 -0.57
N VAL A 64 19.95 -15.87 -1.00
CA VAL A 64 19.65 -15.74 -2.44
C VAL A 64 20.62 -14.77 -3.11
N LEU A 65 20.91 -15.01 -4.38
CA LEU A 65 21.82 -14.17 -5.16
C LEU A 65 21.24 -12.78 -5.42
N LYS A 66 19.93 -12.69 -5.63
CA LYS A 66 19.26 -11.44 -5.96
C LYS A 66 17.81 -11.44 -5.49
N ILE A 67 17.41 -10.33 -4.88
CA ILE A 67 16.02 -10.04 -4.49
C ILE A 67 15.43 -9.07 -5.50
N HIS A 68 14.22 -9.32 -5.93
CA HIS A 68 13.41 -8.43 -6.77
C HIS A 68 12.24 -7.91 -5.95
N VAL A 69 12.09 -6.60 -5.83
CA VAL A 69 11.06 -5.96 -5.01
C VAL A 69 10.56 -4.68 -5.69
N CYS A 70 9.28 -4.37 -5.54
CA CYS A 70 8.78 -3.03 -5.87
C CYS A 70 9.23 -2.03 -4.80
N GLU A 71 9.37 -0.78 -5.19
CA GLU A 71 9.65 0.34 -4.30
C GLU A 71 8.77 0.29 -3.04
N ILE A 72 9.40 0.30 -1.87
CA ILE A 72 8.72 0.15 -0.58
C ILE A 72 8.59 1.53 0.07
N ASN A 73 7.37 1.87 0.50
CA ASN A 73 7.08 3.18 1.09
C ASN A 73 7.33 3.24 2.61
N ASP A 74 7.60 2.09 3.23
CA ASP A 74 7.91 2.02 4.65
C ASP A 74 9.41 2.15 4.88
N HIS A 75 9.79 3.16 5.71
CA HIS A 75 11.18 3.49 5.98
C HIS A 75 11.93 2.36 6.69
N GLU A 76 11.30 1.73 7.68
CA GLU A 76 11.94 0.67 8.47
C GLU A 76 12.17 -0.59 7.63
N ILE A 77 11.22 -0.96 6.79
CA ILE A 77 11.39 -2.09 5.87
C ILE A 77 12.47 -1.78 4.83
N THR A 78 12.51 -0.56 4.30
CA THR A 78 13.55 -0.13 3.36
C THR A 78 14.93 -0.19 4.00
N LYS A 79 15.07 0.31 5.22
CA LYS A 79 16.32 0.26 6.00
C LYS A 79 16.75 -1.18 6.27
N GLU A 80 15.81 -2.04 6.63
CA GLU A 80 16.08 -3.46 6.85
C GLU A 80 16.57 -4.15 5.58
N LEU A 81 15.89 -3.95 4.45
CA LEU A 81 16.33 -4.50 3.16
C LEU A 81 17.73 -4.02 2.78
N ASN A 82 18.02 -2.74 2.93
CA ASN A 82 19.33 -2.17 2.63
C ASN A 82 20.45 -2.71 3.54
N SER A 83 20.11 -3.26 4.70
CA SER A 83 21.07 -3.93 5.58
C SER A 83 21.45 -5.34 5.12
N LEU A 84 20.71 -5.93 4.20
CA LEU A 84 21.04 -7.24 3.64
C LEU A 84 22.26 -7.15 2.72
N LYS A 85 23.13 -8.15 2.78
CA LYS A 85 24.30 -8.25 1.87
C LYS A 85 23.92 -8.76 0.47
N THR A 86 22.65 -9.07 0.25
CA THR A 86 22.13 -9.61 -1.01
C THR A 86 21.90 -8.49 -2.01
N SER A 87 22.16 -8.74 -3.29
CA SER A 87 21.83 -7.80 -4.36
C SER A 87 20.33 -7.58 -4.46
N ILE A 88 19.88 -6.32 -4.51
CA ILE A 88 18.46 -5.96 -4.57
C ILE A 88 18.18 -5.21 -5.87
N GLN A 89 17.18 -5.68 -6.61
CA GLN A 89 16.63 -5.00 -7.77
C GLN A 89 15.31 -4.37 -7.37
N ILE A 90 15.28 -3.04 -7.32
CA ILE A 90 14.06 -2.29 -7.01
C ILE A 90 13.38 -1.90 -8.34
N TYR A 91 12.08 -2.11 -8.41
CA TYR A 91 11.21 -1.70 -9.51
C TYR A 91 10.32 -0.55 -9.05
N LYS A 92 9.97 0.35 -9.95
CA LYS A 92 9.02 1.43 -9.64
C LYS A 92 7.71 0.86 -9.09
N SER A 93 7.19 1.50 -8.05
CA SER A 93 5.89 1.10 -7.49
C SER A 93 4.76 1.39 -8.47
N PRO A 94 3.87 0.42 -8.76
CA PRO A 94 2.68 0.69 -9.57
C PRO A 94 1.61 1.51 -8.84
N MET A 95 1.80 1.78 -7.54
CA MET A 95 0.86 2.52 -6.70
C MET A 95 0.99 4.04 -6.84
N PHE A 96 2.06 4.53 -7.46
CA PHE A 96 2.34 5.96 -7.61
C PHE A 96 2.67 6.29 -9.05
N TYR A 97 2.26 7.47 -9.49
CA TYR A 97 2.60 7.99 -10.81
C TYR A 97 4.09 8.35 -10.94
N GLU A 98 4.67 8.81 -9.82
CA GLU A 98 6.07 9.22 -9.76
C GLU A 98 6.85 8.35 -8.78
N SER A 99 8.11 8.07 -9.11
CA SER A 99 9.04 7.42 -8.20
C SER A 99 9.63 8.41 -7.18
N GLU A 100 10.31 7.91 -6.16
CA GLU A 100 11.05 8.73 -5.21
C GLU A 100 12.10 9.61 -5.91
N SER A 101 12.78 9.08 -6.94
CA SER A 101 13.74 9.85 -7.73
C SER A 101 13.08 10.97 -8.54
N ASP A 102 11.89 10.75 -9.12
CA ASP A 102 11.14 11.78 -9.82
C ASP A 102 10.71 12.91 -8.85
N ASN A 103 10.26 12.52 -7.65
CA ASN A 103 9.88 13.46 -6.59
C ASN A 103 11.09 14.27 -6.11
N SER A 104 12.22 13.63 -5.89
CA SER A 104 13.47 14.27 -5.50
C SER A 104 13.96 15.25 -6.56
N LEU A 105 13.85 14.90 -7.84
CA LEU A 105 14.17 15.79 -8.94
C LEU A 105 13.31 17.04 -8.96
N TYR A 106 12.00 16.89 -8.70
CA TYR A 106 11.07 18.04 -8.68
C TYR A 106 11.28 18.94 -7.46
N PHE A 107 11.44 18.36 -6.27
CA PHE A 107 11.50 19.09 -5.01
C PHE A 107 12.92 19.50 -4.59
N GLY A 108 13.95 18.79 -5.03
CA GLY A 108 15.32 18.93 -4.53
C GLY A 108 15.94 20.32 -4.66
N THR A 109 15.47 21.13 -5.62
CA THR A 109 15.93 22.52 -5.83
C THR A 109 14.98 23.57 -5.26
N LYS A 110 13.84 23.17 -4.69
CA LYS A 110 12.81 24.11 -4.27
C LYS A 110 12.93 24.50 -2.81
N LYS A 111 12.84 25.79 -2.54
CA LYS A 111 12.82 26.34 -1.17
C LYS A 111 11.47 26.11 -0.46
N LYS A 112 10.38 25.92 -1.20
CA LYS A 112 9.03 25.70 -0.66
C LYS A 112 8.36 24.53 -1.39
N TYR A 113 7.80 23.61 -0.61
CA TYR A 113 7.09 22.43 -1.12
C TYR A 113 5.60 22.74 -1.27
N LEU A 114 5.20 23.27 -2.43
CA LEU A 114 3.81 23.62 -2.71
C LEU A 114 3.14 22.48 -3.50
N LEU A 115 2.32 21.69 -2.83
CA LEU A 115 1.60 20.55 -3.42
C LEU A 115 0.71 20.97 -4.61
N THR A 116 0.09 22.16 -4.56
CA THR A 116 -0.75 22.65 -5.66
C THR A 116 0.02 22.75 -6.97
N ASN A 117 1.26 23.25 -6.95
CA ASN A 117 2.07 23.38 -8.17
C ASN A 117 2.52 22.01 -8.67
N TYR A 118 2.90 21.12 -7.77
CA TYR A 118 3.26 19.75 -8.08
C TYR A 118 2.08 19.00 -8.71
N TYR A 119 0.89 19.07 -8.10
CA TYR A 119 -0.34 18.50 -8.62
C TYR A 119 -0.66 18.98 -10.05
N LYS A 120 -0.58 20.28 -10.32
CA LYS A 120 -0.78 20.83 -11.66
C LYS A 120 0.22 20.26 -12.67
N GLN A 121 1.49 20.17 -12.28
CA GLN A 121 2.52 19.60 -13.14
C GLN A 121 2.28 18.12 -13.42
N LEU A 122 1.93 17.31 -12.42
CA LEU A 122 1.63 15.89 -12.60
C LEU A 122 0.43 15.68 -13.53
N ARG A 123 -0.64 16.45 -13.37
CA ARG A 123 -1.79 16.37 -14.26
C ARG A 123 -1.41 16.64 -15.70
N LYS A 124 -0.60 17.65 -15.95
CA LYS A 124 -0.08 17.96 -17.30
C LYS A 124 0.82 16.85 -17.82
N LYS A 125 1.80 16.41 -17.01
CA LYS A 125 2.76 15.35 -17.38
C LYS A 125 2.06 14.05 -17.80
N HIS A 126 1.04 13.66 -17.06
CA HIS A 126 0.31 12.39 -17.26
C HIS A 126 -1.00 12.55 -18.04
N SER A 127 -1.33 13.75 -18.51
CA SER A 127 -2.58 14.07 -19.21
C SER A 127 -3.84 13.67 -18.46
N ILE A 128 -3.81 13.75 -17.10
CA ILE A 128 -4.92 13.33 -16.26
C ILE A 128 -5.93 14.46 -16.11
N LEU A 129 -7.18 14.23 -16.54
CA LEU A 129 -8.26 15.21 -16.54
C LEU A 129 -7.83 16.53 -17.17
N MET A 130 -7.17 16.45 -18.31
CA MET A 130 -6.71 17.60 -19.11
C MET A 130 -7.48 17.67 -20.44
N ASN A 131 -7.65 18.90 -20.94
CA ASN A 131 -8.06 19.20 -22.30
C ASN A 131 -6.96 20.09 -22.88
N GLY A 132 -6.00 19.50 -23.61
CA GLY A 132 -4.76 20.17 -23.97
C GLY A 132 -4.01 20.67 -22.74
N GLU A 133 -3.64 21.94 -22.72
CA GLU A 133 -2.93 22.58 -21.61
C GLU A 133 -3.85 23.03 -20.45
N SER A 134 -5.17 22.96 -20.63
CA SER A 134 -6.16 23.38 -19.63
C SER A 134 -6.73 22.19 -18.85
N PRO A 135 -7.04 22.36 -17.56
CA PRO A 135 -7.73 21.33 -16.81
C PRO A 135 -9.15 21.13 -17.31
N LEU A 136 -9.63 19.89 -17.33
CA LEU A 136 -11.02 19.58 -17.63
C LEU A 136 -11.95 20.37 -16.69
N GLY A 137 -12.97 21.04 -17.26
CA GLY A 137 -13.84 21.94 -16.51
C GLY A 137 -13.22 23.30 -16.18
N ASN A 138 -12.09 23.65 -16.76
CA ASN A 138 -11.38 24.93 -16.59
C ASN A 138 -11.03 25.31 -15.14
N LYS A 139 -11.02 24.34 -14.23
CA LYS A 139 -10.68 24.55 -12.82
C LYS A 139 -9.63 23.53 -12.36
N TRP A 140 -8.61 24.03 -11.67
CA TRP A 140 -7.57 23.16 -11.09
C TRP A 140 -7.99 22.51 -9.78
N THR A 141 -8.93 23.12 -9.05
CA THR A 141 -9.42 22.59 -7.78
C THR A 141 -10.89 22.92 -7.59
N TYR A 142 -11.58 22.02 -6.92
CA TYR A 142 -12.97 22.19 -6.47
C TYR A 142 -13.08 22.28 -4.95
N ASP A 143 -11.96 22.47 -4.27
CA ASP A 143 -11.83 22.43 -2.82
C ASP A 143 -12.61 23.53 -2.08
N LEU A 144 -12.96 24.61 -2.80
CA LEU A 144 -13.80 25.71 -2.28
C LEU A 144 -15.18 25.23 -1.82
N ASP A 145 -15.68 24.15 -2.42
CA ASP A 145 -17.00 23.60 -2.11
C ASP A 145 -16.96 22.48 -1.05
N ASN A 146 -15.77 22.02 -0.69
CA ASN A 146 -15.56 20.87 0.18
C ASN A 146 -16.06 21.07 1.64
N ARG A 147 -16.25 22.33 2.06
CA ARG A 147 -16.71 22.70 3.41
C ARG A 147 -18.11 23.25 3.46
N LYS A 148 -18.84 23.23 2.34
CA LYS A 148 -20.22 23.66 2.29
C LYS A 148 -21.12 22.59 2.92
N ASN A 149 -22.24 23.03 3.48
CA ASN A 149 -23.26 22.10 3.97
C ASN A 149 -23.84 21.32 2.79
N ILE A 150 -24.16 20.05 3.05
CA ILE A 150 -24.82 19.20 2.07
C ILE A 150 -26.18 19.80 1.73
N PRO A 151 -26.51 20.06 0.44
CA PRO A 151 -27.82 20.57 0.07
C PRO A 151 -28.92 19.64 0.51
N LYS A 152 -30.02 20.17 1.07
CA LYS A 152 -31.15 19.35 1.56
C LYS A 152 -31.79 18.48 0.49
N VAL A 153 -31.67 18.86 -0.78
CA VAL A 153 -32.24 18.15 -1.94
C VAL A 153 -31.30 17.10 -2.54
N LEU A 154 -30.09 16.96 -2.01
CA LEU A 154 -29.14 15.97 -2.50
C LEU A 154 -29.57 14.57 -2.05
N ALA A 155 -29.87 13.71 -3.00
CA ALA A 155 -30.13 12.31 -2.70
C ALA A 155 -28.85 11.64 -2.17
N ILE A 156 -28.97 10.97 -1.03
CA ILE A 156 -27.88 10.17 -0.48
C ILE A 156 -27.70 8.94 -1.40
N PRO A 157 -26.49 8.69 -1.90
CA PRO A 157 -26.25 7.50 -2.71
C PRO A 157 -26.63 6.22 -1.96
N ALA A 158 -27.20 5.27 -2.66
CA ALA A 158 -27.49 3.96 -2.09
C ALA A 158 -26.19 3.29 -1.61
N ASN A 159 -26.27 2.55 -0.51
CA ASN A 159 -25.16 1.75 -0.04
C ASN A 159 -24.78 0.71 -1.10
N ILE A 160 -23.50 0.61 -1.40
CA ILE A 160 -22.98 -0.45 -2.25
C ILE A 160 -22.93 -1.72 -1.40
N ASN A 161 -23.71 -2.72 -1.75
CA ASN A 161 -23.59 -4.05 -1.17
C ASN A 161 -22.33 -4.71 -1.74
N LEU A 162 -21.30 -4.84 -0.91
CA LEU A 162 -20.09 -5.56 -1.27
C LEU A 162 -20.27 -7.02 -0.91
N GLU A 163 -20.11 -7.90 -1.90
CA GLU A 163 -20.02 -9.34 -1.64
C GLU A 163 -18.64 -9.68 -1.09
N TYR A 164 -18.61 -10.31 0.08
CA TYR A 164 -17.37 -10.78 0.70
C TYR A 164 -17.32 -12.31 0.68
N LYS A 165 -16.13 -12.85 0.53
CA LYS A 165 -15.89 -14.29 0.78
C LYS A 165 -16.02 -14.57 2.29
N THR A 166 -17.22 -14.88 2.73
CA THR A 166 -17.60 -15.00 4.16
C THR A 166 -16.74 -16.02 4.91
N SER A 167 -16.38 -17.14 4.26
CA SER A 167 -15.55 -18.20 4.89
C SER A 167 -14.14 -17.72 5.27
N GLN A 168 -13.49 -16.91 4.41
CA GLN A 168 -12.18 -16.34 4.71
C GLN A 168 -12.30 -15.25 5.78
N LEU A 169 -13.33 -14.42 5.71
CA LEU A 169 -13.57 -13.37 6.71
C LEU A 169 -13.76 -13.99 8.10
N SER A 170 -14.58 -15.03 8.25
CA SER A 170 -14.77 -15.73 9.52
C SER A 170 -13.44 -16.31 10.04
N LYS A 171 -12.73 -17.07 9.21
CA LYS A 171 -11.44 -17.68 9.58
C LYS A 171 -10.44 -16.66 10.13
N PHE A 172 -10.26 -15.53 9.44
CA PHE A 172 -9.29 -14.51 9.88
C PHE A 172 -9.81 -13.69 11.05
N THR A 173 -11.12 -13.50 11.18
CA THR A 173 -11.72 -12.85 12.36
C THR A 173 -11.44 -13.68 13.61
N ASP A 174 -11.65 -14.99 13.56
CA ASP A 174 -11.37 -15.92 14.66
C ASP A 174 -9.88 -15.93 15.01
N TYR A 175 -9.02 -15.95 13.99
CA TYR A 175 -7.57 -15.84 14.17
C TYR A 175 -7.17 -14.55 14.90
N VAL A 176 -7.68 -13.39 14.45
CA VAL A 176 -7.39 -12.09 15.05
C VAL A 176 -7.90 -12.02 16.49
N ASN A 177 -9.12 -12.46 16.74
CA ASN A 177 -9.69 -12.47 18.09
C ASN A 177 -8.93 -13.38 19.05
N LYS A 178 -8.39 -14.49 18.56
CA LYS A 178 -7.59 -15.41 19.36
C LYS A 178 -6.20 -14.88 19.67
N ASN A 179 -5.49 -14.32 18.66
CA ASN A 179 -4.07 -14.00 18.77
C ASN A 179 -3.80 -12.55 19.19
N TYR A 180 -4.79 -11.66 19.00
CA TYR A 180 -4.67 -10.22 19.29
C TYR A 180 -5.74 -9.75 20.29
N LYS A 181 -5.96 -10.53 21.36
CA LYS A 181 -7.02 -10.27 22.36
C LYS A 181 -6.93 -8.89 23.00
N SER A 182 -5.72 -8.41 23.28
CA SER A 182 -5.46 -7.12 23.92
C SER A 182 -5.54 -5.94 22.95
N ASN A 183 -5.65 -6.18 21.66
CA ASN A 183 -5.72 -5.12 20.66
C ASN A 183 -7.12 -4.49 20.63
N PRO A 184 -7.24 -3.17 20.35
CA PRO A 184 -8.53 -2.50 20.25
C PRO A 184 -9.32 -2.95 19.00
N GLY A 185 -10.68 -2.86 19.07
CA GLY A 185 -11.60 -3.15 17.97
C GLY A 185 -12.27 -4.49 18.01
#